data_cdee8a8e507e4819906e77d134451227
#
_entry.id   cdee8a8e507e4819906e77d134451227
#
_cell.length_a   1.000
_cell.length_b   1.000
_cell.length_c   1.000
_cell.angle_alpha   90.00
_cell.angle_beta   90.00
_cell.angle_gamma   90.00
#
_symmetry.space_group_name_H-M   'P 1'
#
loop_
_entity.id
_entity.type
_entity.pdbx_description
1 polymer ?
#
loop_
_entity_poly.entity_id
_entity_poly.type
_entity_poly.pdbx_seq_one_letter_code
_entity_poly.pdbx_strand_id
1 'polypeptide(L)'
;FTRQSADQYSAFFLETEDDIEQFLSAFGIGPTETNHMIDTSAVLPETQERIAIQKFIDTLTVEFPLSDVMSAAARDIQNRVYNHLEYIRTNPDRKIIEWTNTEYALFRAIEHARYGDKISHGFATVDEFITMANMVLNRRKSRAGKSLEHHLSAIFDGNDIQYTAQAVTEGNKKPDFLFV
;
A
#
# COMPACT_ATOMS: atom_id res chain seq x y z
N PHE A 1 12.43 25.36 11.33
CA PHE A 1 11.79 26.10 12.45
C PHE A 1 12.79 26.34 13.57
N THR A 2 13.08 27.59 13.89
CA THR A 2 13.91 27.94 15.05
C THR A 2 13.03 28.61 16.11
N ARG A 3 13.21 28.20 17.37
CA ARG A 3 12.48 28.79 18.50
C ARG A 3 13.18 30.08 18.93
N GLN A 4 12.53 31.24 18.77
CA GLN A 4 13.09 32.53 19.19
C GLN A 4 12.69 32.93 20.62
N SER A 5 11.52 32.44 21.10
CA SER A 5 11.05 32.58 22.48
C SER A 5 10.06 31.47 22.79
N ALA A 6 9.52 31.43 24.03
CA ALA A 6 8.62 30.35 24.46
C ALA A 6 7.40 30.12 23.54
N ASP A 7 6.98 31.18 22.79
CA ASP A 7 5.77 31.16 21.98
C ASP A 7 5.95 31.70 20.53
N GLN A 8 7.18 31.94 20.09
CA GLN A 8 7.47 32.43 18.73
C GLN A 8 8.35 31.46 17.97
N TYR A 9 7.91 31.12 16.76
CA TYR A 9 8.64 30.29 15.80
C TYR A 9 8.81 31.09 14.51
N SER A 10 10.01 31.04 13.93
CA SER A 10 10.24 31.48 12.54
C SER A 10 10.47 30.28 11.65
N ALA A 11 9.89 30.36 10.47
CA ALA A 11 10.13 29.40 9.39
C ALA A 11 10.80 30.13 8.24
N PHE A 12 11.79 29.51 7.64
CA PHE A 12 12.43 29.96 6.41
C PHE A 12 12.60 28.79 5.46
N PHE A 13 12.59 29.09 4.19
CA PHE A 13 12.79 28.14 3.12
C PHE A 13 14.26 28.22 2.68
N LEU A 14 14.84 27.08 2.37
CA LEU A 14 16.14 26.98 1.73
C LEU A 14 15.87 26.80 0.23
N GLU A 15 16.17 27.81 -0.57
CA GLU A 15 15.80 27.82 -2.00
C GLU A 15 17.00 27.56 -2.92
N THR A 16 18.20 27.84 -2.44
CA THR A 16 19.45 27.69 -3.23
C THR A 16 20.36 26.63 -2.60
N GLU A 17 21.28 26.08 -3.39
CA GLU A 17 22.33 25.19 -2.90
C GLU A 17 23.19 25.88 -1.83
N ASP A 18 23.51 27.15 -2.02
CA ASP A 18 24.27 27.94 -1.05
C ASP A 18 23.54 28.10 0.30
N ASP A 19 22.23 28.31 0.28
CA ASP A 19 21.41 28.37 1.49
C ASP A 19 21.42 27.04 2.26
N ILE A 20 21.35 25.93 1.51
CA ILE A 20 21.39 24.58 2.06
C ILE A 20 22.78 24.31 2.68
N GLU A 21 23.87 24.65 1.99
CA GLU A 21 25.23 24.47 2.48
C GLU A 21 25.48 25.31 3.73
N GLN A 22 25.08 26.58 3.77
CA GLN A 22 25.20 27.45 4.94
C GLN A 22 24.41 26.90 6.12
N PHE A 23 23.19 26.43 5.89
CA PHE A 23 22.35 25.84 6.92
C PHE A 23 23.00 24.58 7.51
N LEU A 24 23.45 23.65 6.67
CA LEU A 24 24.10 22.41 7.10
C LEU A 24 25.42 22.69 7.84
N SER A 25 26.22 23.65 7.33
CA SER A 25 27.47 24.07 7.98
C SER A 25 27.22 24.63 9.37
N ALA A 26 26.14 25.35 9.61
CA ALA A 26 25.76 25.85 10.92
C ALA A 26 25.50 24.74 11.96
N PHE A 27 25.21 23.53 11.51
CA PHE A 27 25.07 22.33 12.33
C PHE A 27 26.33 21.45 12.34
N GLY A 28 27.42 21.90 11.72
CA GLY A 28 28.68 21.15 11.62
C GLY A 28 28.61 19.97 10.62
N ILE A 29 27.62 19.98 9.70
CA ILE A 29 27.47 18.96 8.68
C ILE A 29 28.16 19.42 7.40
N GLY A 30 29.24 18.77 7.02
CA GLY A 30 30.01 19.08 5.81
C GLY A 30 29.43 18.48 4.54
N PRO A 31 29.84 18.96 3.34
CA PRO A 31 29.35 18.43 2.04
C PRO A 31 29.61 16.92 1.88
N THR A 32 30.71 16.41 2.44
CA THR A 32 31.03 14.97 2.41
C THR A 32 30.07 14.15 3.25
N GLU A 33 29.66 14.67 4.42
CA GLU A 33 28.68 14.03 5.30
C GLU A 33 27.27 14.09 4.70
N THR A 34 26.93 15.21 4.06
CA THR A 34 25.65 15.36 3.32
C THR A 34 25.56 14.37 2.17
N ASN A 35 26.64 14.24 1.36
CA ASN A 35 26.69 13.26 0.28
C ASN A 35 26.61 11.82 0.81
N HIS A 36 27.27 11.53 1.93
CA HIS A 36 27.16 10.24 2.59
C HIS A 36 25.76 9.98 3.15
N MET A 37 25.09 10.98 3.71
CA MET A 37 23.69 10.89 4.16
C MET A 37 22.72 10.71 2.98
N ILE A 38 22.99 11.33 1.83
CA ILE A 38 22.20 11.16 0.61
C ILE A 38 22.46 9.79 0.00
N ASP A 39 23.71 9.33 -0.08
CA ASP A 39 24.07 8.00 -0.59
C ASP A 39 23.63 6.86 0.34
N THR A 40 23.54 7.10 1.64
CA THR A 40 22.99 6.16 2.63
C THR A 40 21.51 6.37 2.89
N SER A 41 20.87 7.35 2.26
CA SER A 41 19.41 7.46 2.30
C SER A 41 18.82 6.23 1.61
N ALA A 42 18.68 5.14 2.39
CA ALA A 42 17.82 4.04 2.01
C ALA A 42 16.51 4.67 1.56
N VAL A 43 16.13 4.42 0.31
CA VAL A 43 14.84 4.88 -0.24
C VAL A 43 13.78 4.58 0.80
N LEU A 44 13.06 5.59 1.27
CA LEU A 44 12.06 5.44 2.34
C LEU A 44 11.15 4.26 2.02
N PRO A 45 10.77 3.44 3.02
CA PRO A 45 9.92 2.27 2.79
C PRO A 45 8.69 2.57 1.95
N GLU A 46 8.04 3.72 2.15
CA GLU A 46 6.88 4.16 1.38
C GLU A 46 7.21 4.38 -0.11
N THR A 47 8.41 4.85 -0.40
CA THR A 47 8.89 5.00 -1.78
C THR A 47 9.22 3.65 -2.39
N GLN A 48 9.82 2.73 -1.63
CA GLN A 48 10.07 1.35 -2.06
C GLN A 48 8.77 0.61 -2.34
N GLU A 49 7.76 0.77 -1.50
CA GLU A 49 6.42 0.21 -1.69
C GLU A 49 5.79 0.71 -2.99
N ARG A 50 5.83 2.03 -3.24
CA ARG A 50 5.31 2.63 -4.46
C ARG A 50 6.02 2.12 -5.72
N ILE A 51 7.35 1.96 -5.68
CA ILE A 51 8.13 1.39 -6.78
C ILE A 51 7.74 -0.07 -7.00
N ALA A 52 7.58 -0.85 -5.94
CA ALA A 52 7.19 -2.26 -6.02
C ALA A 52 5.77 -2.42 -6.59
N ILE A 53 4.83 -1.57 -6.18
CA ILE A 53 3.48 -1.50 -6.73
C ILE A 53 3.53 -1.18 -8.23
N GLN A 54 4.30 -0.19 -8.65
CA GLN A 54 4.42 0.17 -10.06
C GLN A 54 4.99 -0.99 -10.88
N LYS A 55 6.05 -1.63 -10.41
CA LYS A 55 6.62 -2.82 -11.06
C LYS A 55 5.60 -3.95 -11.24
N PHE A 56 4.77 -4.19 -10.22
CA PHE A 56 3.70 -5.19 -10.33
C PHE A 56 2.68 -4.79 -11.42
N ILE A 57 2.25 -3.53 -11.45
CA ILE A 57 1.31 -3.01 -12.48
C ILE A 57 1.88 -3.20 -13.88
N ASP A 58 3.16 -2.95 -14.08
CA ASP A 58 3.85 -3.08 -15.38
C ASP A 58 3.89 -4.54 -15.87
N THR A 59 3.77 -5.52 -14.98
CA THR A 59 3.70 -6.95 -15.33
C THR A 59 2.28 -7.43 -15.66
N LEU A 60 1.25 -6.63 -15.40
CA LEU A 60 -0.14 -7.04 -15.58
C LEU A 60 -0.52 -7.12 -17.06
N THR A 61 -0.89 -8.31 -17.50
CA THR A 61 -1.47 -8.57 -18.84
C THR A 61 -2.99 -8.49 -18.86
N VAL A 62 -3.62 -8.40 -17.69
CA VAL A 62 -5.07 -8.29 -17.51
C VAL A 62 -5.47 -6.91 -17.03
N GLU A 63 -6.73 -6.54 -17.21
CA GLU A 63 -7.24 -5.24 -16.75
C GLU A 63 -7.15 -5.12 -15.21
N PHE A 64 -7.61 -6.17 -14.53
CA PHE A 64 -7.46 -6.33 -13.08
C PHE A 64 -7.13 -7.79 -12.74
N PRO A 65 -6.20 -8.04 -11.82
CA PRO A 65 -5.92 -9.39 -11.34
C PRO A 65 -7.07 -9.92 -10.48
N LEU A 66 -7.14 -11.23 -10.33
CA LEU A 66 -8.05 -11.88 -9.38
C LEU A 66 -7.70 -11.46 -7.94
N SER A 67 -8.66 -11.58 -7.02
CA SER A 67 -8.50 -11.11 -5.64
C SER A 67 -7.39 -11.84 -4.88
N ASP A 68 -7.22 -13.14 -5.10
CA ASP A 68 -6.17 -13.96 -4.51
C ASP A 68 -4.77 -13.54 -4.99
N VAL A 69 -4.62 -13.28 -6.29
CA VAL A 69 -3.38 -12.77 -6.90
C VAL A 69 -3.03 -11.39 -6.34
N MET A 70 -4.04 -10.52 -6.20
CA MET A 70 -3.85 -9.17 -5.65
C MET A 70 -3.43 -9.22 -4.18
N SER A 71 -4.12 -10.01 -3.37
CA SER A 71 -3.79 -10.17 -1.95
C SER A 71 -2.41 -10.81 -1.76
N ALA A 72 -2.03 -11.79 -2.60
CA ALA A 72 -0.70 -12.39 -2.58
C ALA A 72 0.40 -11.37 -2.94
N ALA A 73 0.18 -10.57 -3.99
CA ALA A 73 1.12 -9.53 -4.39
C ALA A 73 1.28 -8.46 -3.30
N ALA A 74 0.19 -8.03 -2.67
CA ALA A 74 0.23 -7.07 -1.58
C ALA A 74 1.03 -7.59 -0.37
N ARG A 75 0.83 -8.86 0.03
CA ARG A 75 1.61 -9.51 1.08
C ARG A 75 3.10 -9.57 0.73
N ASP A 76 3.42 -9.96 -0.49
CA ASP A 76 4.79 -10.05 -0.96
C ASP A 76 5.49 -8.67 -0.99
N ILE A 77 4.84 -7.64 -1.50
CA ILE A 77 5.34 -6.26 -1.50
C ILE A 77 5.59 -5.79 -0.07
N GLN A 78 4.58 -5.89 0.81
CA GLN A 78 4.67 -5.42 2.18
C GLN A 78 5.77 -6.17 2.96
N ASN A 79 5.85 -7.49 2.82
CA ASN A 79 6.85 -8.30 3.51
C ASN A 79 8.28 -7.97 3.05
N ARG A 80 8.50 -7.71 1.76
CA ARG A 80 9.82 -7.33 1.23
C ARG A 80 10.25 -5.94 1.65
N VAL A 81 9.31 -4.99 1.71
CA VAL A 81 9.62 -3.59 2.02
C VAL A 81 9.82 -3.37 3.50
N TYR A 82 8.95 -3.92 4.34
CA TYR A 82 8.94 -3.63 5.78
C TYR A 82 9.52 -4.76 6.64
N ASN A 83 9.67 -5.96 6.10
CA ASN A 83 10.31 -7.12 6.75
C ASN A 83 9.75 -7.48 8.14
N HIS A 84 8.44 -7.29 8.38
CA HIS A 84 7.76 -7.61 9.64
C HIS A 84 7.12 -9.01 9.59
N LEU A 85 7.85 -10.02 9.16
CA LEU A 85 7.32 -11.40 9.03
C LEU A 85 6.96 -12.01 10.39
N GLU A 86 7.68 -11.65 11.44
CA GLU A 86 7.43 -12.10 12.81
C GLU A 86 6.04 -11.71 13.32
N TYR A 87 5.44 -10.64 12.77
CA TYR A 87 4.09 -10.19 13.17
C TYR A 87 3.00 -11.19 12.79
N ILE A 88 3.23 -12.09 11.85
CA ILE A 88 2.29 -13.18 11.54
C ILE A 88 1.95 -13.96 12.82
N ARG A 89 2.94 -14.17 13.70
CA ARG A 89 2.77 -14.93 14.96
C ARG A 89 2.66 -14.03 16.18
N THR A 90 3.39 -12.91 16.24
CA THR A 90 3.48 -12.08 17.44
C THR A 90 2.43 -10.96 17.49
N ASN A 91 1.97 -10.49 16.34
CA ASN A 91 0.96 -9.42 16.24
C ASN A 91 0.14 -9.56 14.95
N PRO A 92 -0.69 -10.62 14.82
CA PRO A 92 -1.42 -10.92 13.58
C PRO A 92 -2.40 -9.82 13.18
N ASP A 93 -3.04 -9.15 14.13
CA ASP A 93 -3.97 -8.05 13.85
C ASP A 93 -3.27 -6.89 13.14
N ARG A 94 -2.09 -6.50 13.63
CA ARG A 94 -1.28 -5.49 12.97
C ARG A 94 -0.85 -5.93 11.58
N LYS A 95 -0.45 -7.20 11.43
CA LYS A 95 -0.03 -7.74 10.14
C LYS A 95 -1.15 -7.73 9.10
N ILE A 96 -2.37 -8.07 9.50
CA ILE A 96 -3.56 -7.99 8.63
C ILE A 96 -3.80 -6.54 8.18
N ILE A 97 -3.70 -5.58 9.10
CA ILE A 97 -3.87 -4.15 8.79
C ILE A 97 -2.80 -3.68 7.79
N GLU A 98 -1.53 -4.03 8.01
CA GLU A 98 -0.42 -3.70 7.10
C GLU A 98 -0.66 -4.27 5.70
N TRP A 99 -1.01 -5.55 5.58
CA TRP A 99 -1.32 -6.19 4.30
C TRP A 99 -2.53 -5.58 3.61
N THR A 100 -3.60 -5.29 4.37
CA THR A 100 -4.82 -4.67 3.83
C THR A 100 -4.54 -3.26 3.30
N ASN A 101 -3.72 -2.48 3.99
CA ASN A 101 -3.33 -1.14 3.55
C ASN A 101 -2.50 -1.18 2.26
N THR A 102 -1.52 -2.09 2.17
CA THR A 102 -0.73 -2.27 0.94
C THR A 102 -1.61 -2.79 -0.21
N GLU A 103 -2.55 -3.71 0.06
CA GLU A 103 -3.50 -4.15 -0.98
C GLU A 103 -4.41 -3.01 -1.44
N TYR A 104 -4.86 -2.15 -0.53
CA TYR A 104 -5.66 -0.98 -0.89
C TYR A 104 -4.86 0.01 -1.74
N ALA A 105 -3.60 0.27 -1.39
CA ALA A 105 -2.70 1.11 -2.18
C ALA A 105 -2.47 0.51 -3.59
N LEU A 106 -2.20 -0.79 -3.68
CA LEU A 106 -2.04 -1.51 -4.94
C LEU A 106 -3.30 -1.42 -5.81
N PHE A 107 -4.47 -1.68 -5.22
CA PHE A 107 -5.75 -1.58 -5.92
C PHE A 107 -5.98 -0.18 -6.48
N ARG A 108 -5.76 0.87 -5.68
CA ARG A 108 -5.92 2.26 -6.10
C ARG A 108 -4.96 2.64 -7.23
N ALA A 109 -3.74 2.13 -7.18
CA ALA A 109 -2.75 2.37 -8.23
C ALA A 109 -3.16 1.69 -9.56
N ILE A 110 -3.70 0.46 -9.52
CA ILE A 110 -4.25 -0.21 -10.70
C ILE A 110 -5.46 0.55 -11.24
N GLU A 111 -6.40 0.97 -10.37
CA GLU A 111 -7.55 1.79 -10.77
C GLU A 111 -7.11 3.05 -11.52
N HIS A 112 -6.13 3.76 -10.98
CA HIS A 112 -5.60 4.97 -11.58
C HIS A 112 -4.94 4.68 -12.94
N ALA A 113 -4.12 3.64 -13.02
CA ALA A 113 -3.46 3.24 -14.25
C ALA A 113 -4.44 2.81 -15.36
N ARG A 114 -5.61 2.24 -15.00
CA ARG A 114 -6.61 1.75 -15.96
C ARG A 114 -7.66 2.79 -16.35
N TYR A 115 -8.02 3.68 -15.43
CA TYR A 115 -9.16 4.58 -15.62
C TYR A 115 -8.79 6.07 -15.51
N GLY A 116 -7.59 6.40 -15.01
CA GLY A 116 -7.17 7.78 -14.78
C GLY A 116 -7.27 8.65 -16.01
N ASP A 117 -6.74 8.19 -17.13
CA ASP A 117 -6.77 8.92 -18.40
C ASP A 117 -8.21 9.13 -18.90
N LYS A 118 -9.04 8.10 -18.88
CA LYS A 118 -10.43 8.21 -19.32
C LYS A 118 -11.24 9.17 -18.44
N ILE A 119 -11.01 9.13 -17.12
CA ILE A 119 -11.66 10.06 -16.20
C ILE A 119 -11.19 11.51 -16.46
N SER A 120 -9.90 11.71 -16.70
CA SER A 120 -9.32 13.05 -16.96
C SER A 120 -9.80 13.64 -18.29
N HIS A 121 -10.00 12.83 -19.32
CA HIS A 121 -10.52 13.28 -20.63
C HIS A 121 -12.04 13.46 -20.66
N GLY A 122 -12.75 12.92 -19.64
CA GLY A 122 -14.20 12.99 -19.53
C GLY A 122 -14.94 11.92 -20.34
N PHE A 123 -16.25 12.07 -20.41
CA PHE A 123 -17.17 11.12 -21.03
C PHE A 123 -18.03 11.82 -22.08
N ALA A 124 -18.30 11.15 -23.18
CA ALA A 124 -19.12 11.70 -24.27
C ALA A 124 -20.61 11.81 -23.86
N THR A 125 -21.08 10.93 -22.97
CA THR A 125 -22.47 10.90 -22.49
C THR A 125 -22.54 10.65 -20.99
N VAL A 126 -23.67 11.02 -20.38
CA VAL A 126 -23.99 10.71 -18.97
C VAL A 126 -24.06 9.19 -18.75
N ASP A 127 -24.61 8.45 -19.71
CA ASP A 127 -24.75 6.99 -19.62
C ASP A 127 -23.39 6.30 -19.61
N GLU A 128 -22.43 6.78 -20.38
CA GLU A 128 -21.05 6.29 -20.36
C GLU A 128 -20.39 6.53 -18.99
N PHE A 129 -20.57 7.70 -18.42
CA PHE A 129 -20.09 8.02 -17.07
C PHE A 129 -20.70 7.10 -16.01
N ILE A 130 -22.04 6.93 -16.02
CA ILE A 130 -22.75 6.07 -15.07
C ILE A 130 -22.29 4.61 -15.20
N THR A 131 -22.10 4.12 -16.42
CA THR A 131 -21.62 2.76 -16.67
C THR A 131 -20.23 2.57 -16.07
N MET A 132 -19.29 3.48 -16.30
CA MET A 132 -17.95 3.44 -15.73
C MET A 132 -18.00 3.53 -14.19
N ALA A 133 -18.76 4.46 -13.63
CA ALA A 133 -18.89 4.63 -12.20
C ALA A 133 -19.42 3.36 -11.51
N ASN A 134 -20.46 2.75 -12.07
CA ASN A 134 -21.02 1.50 -11.55
C ASN A 134 -20.02 0.34 -11.63
N MET A 135 -19.27 0.23 -12.72
CA MET A 135 -18.23 -0.78 -12.86
C MET A 135 -17.15 -0.64 -11.78
N VAL A 136 -16.64 0.56 -11.56
CA VAL A 136 -15.63 0.85 -10.51
C VAL A 136 -16.18 0.56 -9.12
N LEU A 137 -17.40 1.01 -8.81
CA LEU A 137 -18.05 0.78 -7.52
C LEU A 137 -18.28 -0.69 -7.22
N ASN A 138 -18.76 -1.47 -8.20
CA ASN A 138 -18.99 -2.89 -8.05
C ASN A 138 -17.68 -3.65 -7.83
N ARG A 139 -16.60 -3.25 -8.52
CA ARG A 139 -15.26 -3.84 -8.33
C ARG A 139 -14.73 -3.58 -6.93
N ARG A 140 -14.89 -2.37 -6.40
CA ARG A 140 -14.51 -2.02 -5.02
C ARG A 140 -15.27 -2.84 -3.99
N LYS A 141 -16.59 -2.99 -4.15
CA LYS A 141 -17.43 -3.81 -3.25
C LYS A 141 -17.03 -5.28 -3.27
N SER A 142 -16.84 -5.86 -4.44
CA SER A 142 -16.46 -7.26 -4.59
C SER A 142 -15.11 -7.57 -3.95
N ARG A 143 -14.15 -6.65 -4.04
CA ARG A 143 -12.81 -6.85 -3.50
C ARG A 143 -12.79 -6.87 -1.96
N ALA A 144 -13.53 -5.97 -1.32
CA ALA A 144 -13.41 -5.74 0.13
C ALA A 144 -13.65 -7.01 0.98
N GLY A 145 -14.64 -7.84 0.62
CA GLY A 145 -14.91 -9.10 1.32
C GLY A 145 -13.81 -10.15 1.10
N LYS A 146 -13.36 -10.32 -0.13
CA LYS A 146 -12.37 -11.34 -0.48
C LYS A 146 -10.96 -11.03 0.02
N SER A 147 -10.57 -9.77 0.10
CA SER A 147 -9.28 -9.34 0.62
C SER A 147 -9.06 -9.86 2.04
N LEU A 148 -10.03 -9.65 2.94
CA LEU A 148 -9.91 -10.08 4.33
C LEU A 148 -9.82 -11.61 4.45
N GLU A 149 -10.63 -12.38 3.70
CA GLU A 149 -10.54 -13.84 3.68
C GLU A 149 -9.12 -14.31 3.32
N HIS A 150 -8.51 -13.75 2.27
CA HIS A 150 -7.18 -14.14 1.81
C HIS A 150 -6.08 -13.78 2.82
N HIS A 151 -6.20 -12.67 3.53
CA HIS A 151 -5.23 -12.30 4.56
C HIS A 151 -5.38 -13.14 5.82
N LEU A 152 -6.62 -13.44 6.24
CA LEU A 152 -6.88 -14.35 7.37
C LEU A 152 -6.36 -15.76 7.09
N SER A 153 -6.60 -16.31 5.88
CA SER A 153 -6.00 -17.58 5.48
C SER A 153 -4.49 -17.59 5.66
N ALA A 154 -3.79 -16.56 5.21
CA ALA A 154 -2.34 -16.46 5.33
C ALA A 154 -1.86 -16.34 6.80
N ILE A 155 -2.66 -15.73 7.68
CA ILE A 155 -2.37 -15.71 9.13
C ILE A 155 -2.57 -17.10 9.73
N PHE A 156 -3.67 -17.80 9.40
CA PHE A 156 -3.96 -19.13 9.92
C PHE A 156 -2.89 -20.12 9.49
N ASP A 157 -2.52 -20.11 8.20
CA ASP A 157 -1.44 -20.94 7.67
C ASP A 157 -0.10 -20.68 8.38
N GLY A 158 0.25 -19.40 8.61
CA GLY A 158 1.48 -19.00 9.29
C GLY A 158 1.52 -19.33 10.79
N ASN A 159 0.36 -19.64 11.39
CA ASN A 159 0.21 -20.08 12.78
C ASN A 159 -0.12 -21.57 12.91
N ASP A 160 -0.05 -22.34 11.82
CA ASP A 160 -0.36 -23.76 11.79
C ASP A 160 -1.79 -24.12 12.28
N ILE A 161 -2.75 -23.16 12.09
CA ILE A 161 -4.16 -23.34 12.46
C ILE A 161 -4.85 -24.10 11.33
N GLN A 162 -5.49 -25.23 11.69
CA GLN A 162 -6.21 -26.06 10.72
C GLN A 162 -7.62 -25.53 10.49
N TYR A 163 -7.98 -25.34 9.24
CA TYR A 163 -9.31 -24.88 8.82
C TYR A 163 -9.66 -25.42 7.42
N THR A 164 -10.95 -25.38 7.11
CA THR A 164 -11.47 -25.59 5.75
C THR A 164 -12.13 -24.29 5.29
N ALA A 165 -11.62 -23.69 4.21
CA ALA A 165 -12.22 -22.49 3.63
C ALA A 165 -13.47 -22.84 2.83
N GLN A 166 -14.51 -21.99 2.90
CA GLN A 166 -15.75 -22.10 2.13
C GLN A 166 -16.46 -23.47 2.28
N ALA A 167 -16.33 -24.11 3.45
CA ALA A 167 -16.96 -25.41 3.72
C ALA A 167 -18.48 -25.30 3.67
N VAL A 168 -19.14 -26.33 3.15
CA VAL A 168 -20.60 -26.42 3.20
C VAL A 168 -20.99 -27.20 4.47
N THR A 169 -21.69 -26.53 5.36
CA THR A 169 -22.18 -27.14 6.62
C THR A 169 -23.65 -27.52 6.54
N GLU A 170 -24.19 -28.08 7.63
CA GLU A 170 -25.60 -28.43 7.73
C GLU A 170 -26.50 -27.22 7.41
N GLY A 171 -27.58 -27.46 6.64
CA GLY A 171 -28.48 -26.41 6.19
C GLY A 171 -27.93 -25.56 5.01
N ASN A 172 -26.93 -26.08 4.30
CA ASN A 172 -26.35 -25.44 3.12
C ASN A 172 -25.71 -24.05 3.39
N LYS A 173 -25.27 -23.83 4.63
CA LYS A 173 -24.52 -22.62 5.00
C LYS A 173 -23.07 -22.75 4.54
N LYS A 174 -22.48 -21.63 4.15
CA LYS A 174 -21.09 -21.55 3.67
C LYS A 174 -20.32 -20.52 4.52
N PRO A 175 -19.81 -20.91 5.69
CA PRO A 175 -18.92 -20.04 6.44
C PRO A 175 -17.61 -19.83 5.67
N ASP A 176 -16.98 -18.67 5.85
CA ASP A 176 -15.71 -18.37 5.21
C ASP A 176 -14.61 -19.34 5.71
N PHE A 177 -14.65 -19.69 6.99
CA PHE A 177 -13.74 -20.64 7.63
C PHE A 177 -14.47 -21.58 8.57
N LEU A 178 -14.14 -22.86 8.49
CA LEU A 178 -14.57 -23.89 9.44
C LEU A 178 -13.30 -24.45 10.10
N PHE A 179 -13.17 -24.23 11.40
CA PHE A 179 -12.06 -24.75 12.19
C PHE A 179 -12.36 -26.17 12.66
N VAL A 180 -11.32 -27.02 12.73
CA VAL A 180 -11.39 -28.43 13.12
C VAL A 180 -10.87 -28.61 14.54
#